data_68832a6dde8768490617078e979e5967
#
_entry.id   68832a6dde8768490617078e979e5967
#
_cell.length_a   1.000
_cell.length_b   1.000
_cell.length_c   1.000
_cell.angle_alpha   90.00
_cell.angle_beta   90.00
_cell.angle_gamma   90.00
#
_symmetry.space_group_name_H-M   'P 1'
#
loop_
_entity.id
_entity.type
_entity.pdbx_description
1 polymer ?
#
loop_
_entity_poly.entity_id
_entity_poly.type
_entity_poly.pdbx_seq_one_letter_code
_entity_poly.pdbx_strand_id
1 'polypeptide(L)' 'MRMPFDSSKLPTAPKRYDVYLHDLWLGTSEAVSPEKAISNVLWSHNLHMILTAEEKSELYAREVA' A
#
# COMPACT_ATOMS: atom_id res chain seq x y z
N MET A 1 17.46 -30.39 5.43
CA MET A 1 17.43 -29.05 5.76
C MET A 1 16.09 -28.43 5.44
N ARG A 2 15.69 -27.61 6.23
CA ARG A 2 14.41 -27.07 6.03
C ARG A 2 14.47 -25.62 5.63
N MET A 3 13.34 -25.16 5.27
CA MET A 3 13.24 -23.80 4.84
C MET A 3 13.74 -22.87 5.92
N PRO A 4 14.48 -21.89 5.54
CA PRO A 4 14.91 -20.90 6.52
C PRO A 4 13.75 -20.09 7.06
N PHE A 5 12.65 -20.05 6.34
CA PHE A 5 11.50 -19.38 6.88
C PHE A 5 10.29 -20.25 6.67
N ASP A 6 9.31 -19.97 7.42
CA ASP A 6 8.07 -20.71 7.38
C ASP A 6 6.98 -19.69 7.15
N SER A 7 6.32 -19.79 6.02
CA SER A 7 5.31 -18.81 5.68
C SER A 7 4.17 -18.78 6.66
N SER A 8 3.95 -19.87 7.36
CA SER A 8 2.89 -19.89 8.36
C SER A 8 3.22 -19.03 9.56
N LYS A 9 4.47 -18.67 9.73
CA LYS A 9 4.87 -17.80 10.82
C LYS A 9 4.88 -16.34 10.44
N LEU A 10 4.71 -16.06 9.17
CA LEU A 10 4.71 -14.68 8.72
C LEU A 10 3.34 -14.11 8.96
N PRO A 11 3.25 -13.00 9.66
CA PRO A 11 1.95 -12.35 9.88
C PRO A 11 1.54 -11.50 8.71
N THR A 12 2.10 -11.76 7.55
CA THR A 12 2.03 -10.83 6.44
C THR A 12 1.15 -11.30 5.32
N ALA A 13 0.04 -11.93 5.64
CA ALA A 13 -0.95 -12.13 4.60
C ALA A 13 -1.33 -10.76 4.07
N PRO A 14 -1.40 -10.61 2.74
CA PRO A 14 -1.76 -9.32 2.18
C PRO A 14 -3.13 -8.89 2.66
N LYS A 15 -3.25 -7.60 2.95
CA LYS A 15 -4.50 -7.00 3.34
C LYS A 15 -4.90 -6.00 2.28
N ARG A 16 -6.16 -5.65 2.25
CA ARG A 16 -6.65 -4.68 1.30
C ARG A 16 -6.65 -3.31 1.95
N TYR A 17 -6.13 -2.34 1.22
CA TYR A 17 -6.04 -0.97 1.72
C TYR A 17 -6.64 -0.02 0.71
N ASP A 18 -7.37 0.97 1.22
CA ASP A 18 -7.77 2.13 0.43
C ASP A 18 -6.73 3.21 0.64
N VAL A 19 -6.29 3.81 -0.45
CA VAL A 19 -5.28 4.85 -0.41
C VAL A 19 -5.94 6.19 -0.68
N TYR A 20 -5.62 7.15 0.16
CA TYR A 20 -6.22 8.49 0.10
C TYR A 20 -5.16 9.55 0.06
N LEU A 21 -5.49 10.65 -0.58
CA LEU A 21 -4.77 11.92 -0.44
C LEU A 21 -5.75 12.89 0.16
N HIS A 22 -5.53 13.24 1.45
CA HIS A 22 -6.49 14.02 2.22
C HIS A 22 -7.83 13.27 2.22
N ASP A 23 -8.88 13.86 1.68
CA ASP A 23 -10.18 13.22 1.63
C ASP A 23 -10.46 12.53 0.31
N LEU A 24 -9.51 12.56 -0.60
CA LEU A 24 -9.71 12.03 -1.93
C LEU A 24 -9.25 10.58 -1.99
N TRP A 25 -10.16 9.70 -2.34
CA TRP A 25 -9.85 8.29 -2.52
C TRP A 25 -9.14 8.12 -3.86
N LEU A 26 -7.99 7.45 -3.83
CA LEU A 26 -7.18 7.28 -5.03
C LEU A 26 -7.27 5.88 -5.60
N GLY A 27 -7.48 4.88 -4.76
CA GLY A 27 -7.57 3.53 -5.24
C GLY A 27 -7.42 2.54 -4.11
N THR A 28 -7.52 1.26 -4.46
CA THR A 28 -7.41 0.16 -3.51
C THR A 28 -6.29 -0.75 -3.97
N SER A 29 -5.54 -1.29 -3.03
CA SER A 29 -4.49 -2.23 -3.34
C SER A 29 -4.36 -3.25 -2.22
N GLU A 30 -3.92 -4.45 -2.60
CA GLU A 30 -3.57 -5.47 -1.61
C GLU A 30 -2.07 -5.39 -1.37
N ALA A 31 -1.69 -5.38 -0.11
CA ALA A 31 -0.28 -5.28 0.24
C ALA A 31 -0.10 -5.76 1.66
N VAL A 32 1.15 -6.00 2.02
CA VAL A 32 1.46 -6.47 3.37
C VAL A 32 1.59 -5.32 4.35
N SER A 33 1.63 -4.10 3.86
CA SER A 33 1.73 -2.93 4.72
C SER A 33 1.08 -1.74 4.04
N PRO A 34 0.67 -0.73 4.81
CA PRO A 34 0.08 0.48 4.21
C PRO A 34 1.01 1.17 3.24
N GLU A 35 2.30 1.19 3.54
CA GLU A 35 3.27 1.84 2.66
C GLU A 35 3.36 1.15 1.33
N LYS A 36 3.32 -0.17 1.34
CA LYS A 36 3.32 -0.92 0.10
C LYS A 36 2.07 -0.66 -0.71
N ALA A 37 0.94 -0.54 -0.04
CA ALA A 37 -0.31 -0.24 -0.72
C ALA A 37 -0.25 1.12 -1.40
N ILE A 38 0.28 2.10 -0.70
CA ILE A 38 0.44 3.43 -1.27
C ILE A 38 1.33 3.38 -2.51
N SER A 39 2.44 2.68 -2.41
CA SER A 39 3.35 2.53 -3.53
C SER A 39 2.66 1.86 -4.71
N ASN A 40 1.91 0.80 -4.44
CA ASN A 40 1.21 0.09 -5.50
C ASN A 40 0.22 0.99 -6.23
N VAL A 41 -0.53 1.78 -5.48
CA VAL A 41 -1.51 2.68 -6.09
C VAL A 41 -0.81 3.77 -6.89
N LEU A 42 0.28 4.31 -6.36
CA LEU A 42 1.02 5.34 -7.08
C LEU A 42 1.50 4.83 -8.44
N TRP A 43 2.01 3.62 -8.47
CA TRP A 43 2.53 3.08 -9.72
C TRP A 43 1.41 2.64 -10.65
N SER A 44 0.36 2.02 -10.11
CA SER A 44 -0.72 1.52 -10.93
C SER A 44 -1.46 2.61 -11.68
N HIS A 45 -1.56 3.78 -11.07
CA HIS A 45 -2.29 4.90 -11.67
C HIS A 45 -1.38 6.00 -12.17
N ASN A 46 -0.08 5.73 -12.23
CA ASN A 46 0.93 6.71 -12.67
C ASN A 46 0.93 7.98 -11.83
N LEU A 47 0.44 7.87 -10.61
CA LEU A 47 0.37 9.04 -9.74
C LEU A 47 1.76 9.50 -9.29
N HIS A 48 2.72 8.59 -9.33
CA HIS A 48 4.08 8.93 -8.94
C HIS A 48 4.68 10.01 -9.84
N MET A 49 4.12 10.17 -11.04
CA MET A 49 4.58 11.21 -11.96
C MET A 49 3.73 12.46 -11.89
N ILE A 50 2.58 12.37 -11.26
CA ILE A 50 1.63 13.49 -11.22
C ILE A 50 1.71 14.24 -9.90
N LEU A 51 1.87 13.50 -8.81
CA LEU A 51 1.87 14.10 -7.49
C LEU A 51 3.24 14.66 -7.16
N THR A 52 3.24 15.78 -6.46
CA THR A 52 4.48 16.35 -5.95
C THR A 52 5.00 15.54 -4.79
N ALA A 53 6.26 15.77 -4.42
CA ALA A 53 6.82 15.10 -3.26
C ALA A 53 6.04 15.41 -1.99
N GLU A 54 5.57 16.64 -1.90
CA GLU A 54 4.79 17.08 -0.76
C GLU A 54 3.48 16.30 -0.67
N GLU A 55 2.80 16.18 -1.81
CA GLU A 55 1.55 15.43 -1.86
C GLU A 55 1.77 13.96 -1.55
N LYS A 56 2.86 13.39 -2.03
CA LYS A 56 3.16 11.99 -1.75
C LYS A 56 3.36 11.74 -0.26
N SER A 57 3.92 12.70 0.44
CA SER A 57 4.15 12.55 1.87
C SER A 57 2.85 12.63 2.67
N GLU A 58 1.78 13.11 2.05
CA GLU A 58 0.49 13.24 2.72
C GLU A 58 -0.46 12.09 2.41
N LEU A 59 -0.02 11.16 1.61
CA LEU A 59 -0.82 9.98 1.31
C LEU A 59 -0.93 9.08 2.53
N TYR A 60 -2.09 8.45 2.66
CA TYR A 60 -2.24 7.46 3.71
C TYR A 60 -3.12 6.32 3.20
N ALA A 61 -3.00 5.20 3.87
CA ALA A 61 -3.76 4.01 3.52
C ALA A 61 -4.55 3.56 4.74
N ARG A 62 -5.77 3.12 4.49
CA ARG A 62 -6.64 2.58 5.53
C ARG A 62 -6.94 1.13 5.20
N GLU A 63 -6.84 0.28 6.19
CA GLU A 63 -7.14 -1.11 5.99
C GLU A 63 -8.64 -1.27 5.80
N VAL A 64 -9.02 -2.02 4.78
CA VAL A 64 -10.41 -2.33 4.49
C VAL A 64 -10.75 -3.61 5.23
N ALA A 65 -11.73 -3.52 6.08
CA ALA A 65 -12.12 -4.66 6.88
C ALA A 65 -12.78 -5.76 6.03
#